data_d3aeaaba3961ecb44744f114be41cd47
#
_entry.id   d3aeaaba3961ecb44744f114be41cd47
#
_cell.length_a   1.000
_cell.length_b   1.000
_cell.length_c   1.000
_cell.angle_alpha   90.00
_cell.angle_beta   90.00
_cell.angle_gamma   90.00
#
_symmetry.space_group_name_H-M   'P 1'
#
loop_
_entity.id
_entity.type
_entity.pdbx_description
1 polymer ?
#
loop_
_entity_poly.entity_id
_entity_poly.type
_entity_poly.pdbx_seq_one_letter_code
_entity_poly.pdbx_strand_id
1 'polypeptide(L)'
;HFPLDFLTDSLDIDERSRYEREEKIKLIVVNTPVINESGTDSEAIYITAPIGIILTDENIITITAVDNPIIHKFLEGRVKHFNSSDHKMFVLQLFEQTVFRFLECLKKLNLKRNLIEQELYTSSRNKELQELLRIEKSLVYFVNSLSSNELLKMKMKRTDLLTIRGMEAHEDLFEDIIIDNSQALEMSNVYTNILSGTMEAYASIVSNNLNSVIQRLTIITIVLMAPTLIASLFGMNVPLPGKDSPAMFYGVILISILFGVLIIWSLKRRKIL
;
A
#
# COMPACT_ATOMS: atom_id res chain seq x y z
N HIS A 1 -43.64 3.37 -5.22
CA HIS A 1 -42.93 2.47 -4.31
C HIS A 1 -41.57 2.15 -4.92
N PHE A 2 -40.48 2.42 -4.18
CA PHE A 2 -39.14 1.98 -4.57
C PHE A 2 -38.95 0.54 -4.11
N PRO A 3 -38.27 -0.32 -4.88
CA PRO A 3 -37.85 -1.62 -4.41
C PRO A 3 -36.97 -1.46 -3.16
N LEU A 4 -37.26 -2.21 -2.11
CA LEU A 4 -36.53 -2.10 -0.85
C LEU A 4 -35.03 -2.45 -1.05
N ASP A 5 -34.77 -3.44 -1.92
CA ASP A 5 -33.43 -3.89 -2.24
C ASP A 5 -32.56 -2.78 -2.84
N PHE A 6 -33.14 -1.84 -3.62
CA PHE A 6 -32.40 -0.70 -4.15
C PHE A 6 -31.88 0.26 -3.06
N LEU A 7 -32.59 0.32 -1.93
CA LEU A 7 -32.16 1.11 -0.78
C LEU A 7 -31.13 0.37 0.07
N THR A 8 -31.39 -0.93 0.34
CA THR A 8 -30.52 -1.74 1.21
C THR A 8 -29.17 -2.04 0.60
N ASP A 9 -29.14 -2.36 -0.69
CA ASP A 9 -27.89 -2.69 -1.40
C ASP A 9 -26.95 -1.48 -1.47
N SER A 10 -27.50 -0.27 -1.55
CA SER A 10 -26.70 0.96 -1.52
C SER A 10 -26.06 1.25 -0.15
N LEU A 11 -26.49 0.55 0.90
CA LEU A 11 -25.97 0.70 2.27
C LEU A 11 -24.90 -0.36 2.62
N ASP A 12 -24.76 -1.41 1.80
CA ASP A 12 -23.73 -2.42 2.00
C ASP A 12 -22.37 -1.89 1.49
N ILE A 13 -21.40 -1.74 2.40
CA ILE A 13 -20.05 -1.22 2.06
C ILE A 13 -19.31 -2.11 1.07
N ASP A 14 -19.62 -3.41 1.05
CA ASP A 14 -18.97 -4.39 0.17
C ASP A 14 -19.67 -4.52 -1.21
N GLU A 15 -20.72 -3.71 -1.43
CA GLU A 15 -21.48 -3.78 -2.66
C GLU A 15 -20.65 -3.37 -3.89
N ARG A 16 -20.80 -4.14 -4.97
CA ARG A 16 -20.06 -3.92 -6.22
C ARG A 16 -20.77 -2.91 -7.13
N SER A 17 -19.95 -2.16 -7.86
CA SER A 17 -20.49 -1.21 -8.85
C SER A 17 -21.26 -1.94 -9.95
N ARG A 18 -22.53 -1.61 -10.06
CA ARG A 18 -23.45 -2.19 -11.04
C ARG A 18 -24.59 -1.25 -11.36
N TYR A 19 -25.41 -1.61 -12.33
CA TYR A 19 -26.71 -1.00 -12.50
C TYR A 19 -27.80 -2.05 -12.64
N GLU A 20 -28.97 -1.70 -12.19
CA GLU A 20 -30.22 -2.45 -12.36
C GLU A 20 -31.33 -1.57 -12.93
N ARG A 21 -32.28 -2.20 -13.56
CA ARG A 21 -33.47 -1.51 -14.08
C ARG A 21 -34.70 -2.35 -13.78
N GLU A 22 -35.64 -1.73 -13.08
CA GLU A 22 -36.92 -2.30 -12.78
C GLU A 22 -38.01 -1.32 -13.25
N GLU A 23 -38.77 -1.72 -14.26
CA GLU A 23 -39.78 -0.87 -14.95
C GLU A 23 -39.19 0.50 -15.36
N LYS A 24 -39.57 1.58 -14.64
CA LYS A 24 -39.12 2.97 -14.87
C LYS A 24 -38.04 3.44 -13.91
N ILE A 25 -37.71 2.59 -12.96
CA ILE A 25 -36.69 2.92 -11.94
C ILE A 25 -35.37 2.31 -12.36
N LYS A 26 -34.29 3.09 -12.26
CA LYS A 26 -32.92 2.63 -12.50
C LYS A 26 -32.12 2.83 -11.23
N LEU A 27 -31.42 1.79 -10.79
CA LEU A 27 -30.39 1.87 -9.75
C LEU A 27 -29.01 1.86 -10.41
N ILE A 28 -28.15 2.75 -10.01
CA ILE A 28 -26.73 2.77 -10.35
C ILE A 28 -25.96 2.81 -9.04
N VAL A 29 -25.08 1.82 -8.82
CA VAL A 29 -24.18 1.78 -7.66
C VAL A 29 -22.76 2.02 -8.15
N VAL A 30 -22.11 3.04 -7.61
CA VAL A 30 -20.72 3.40 -7.93
C VAL A 30 -19.89 3.49 -6.68
N ASN A 31 -18.71 2.87 -6.66
CA ASN A 31 -17.81 2.89 -5.52
C ASN A 31 -16.91 4.13 -5.53
N THR A 32 -16.75 4.77 -4.38
CA THR A 32 -15.99 6.01 -4.20
C THR A 32 -14.99 5.87 -3.05
N PRO A 33 -13.81 6.51 -3.11
CA PRO A 33 -12.83 6.44 -2.04
C PRO A 33 -13.22 7.37 -0.87
N VAL A 34 -13.19 6.80 0.33
CA VAL A 34 -13.42 7.50 1.60
C VAL A 34 -12.26 7.23 2.57
N ILE A 35 -12.07 8.13 3.53
CA ILE A 35 -11.08 7.92 4.59
C ILE A 35 -11.61 6.84 5.55
N ASN A 36 -10.75 5.92 5.96
CA ASN A 36 -11.10 4.93 6.97
C ASN A 36 -10.95 5.53 8.37
N GLU A 37 -12.02 6.13 8.89
CA GLU A 37 -12.02 6.79 10.21
C GLU A 37 -11.99 5.80 11.38
N SER A 38 -12.52 4.60 11.19
CA SER A 38 -12.55 3.54 12.20
C SER A 38 -11.32 2.65 12.18
N GLY A 39 -10.40 2.90 11.25
CA GLY A 39 -9.22 2.07 11.01
C GLY A 39 -8.23 2.11 12.16
N THR A 40 -7.83 0.93 12.63
CA THR A 40 -6.68 0.75 13.51
C THR A 40 -5.38 1.08 12.75
N ASP A 41 -4.25 1.21 13.47
CA ASP A 41 -2.92 1.46 12.87
C ASP A 41 -2.47 0.40 11.86
N SER A 42 -3.19 -0.73 11.75
CA SER A 42 -2.90 -1.82 10.80
C SER A 42 -3.84 -1.87 9.60
N GLU A 43 -4.88 -1.02 9.53
CA GLU A 43 -5.89 -1.05 8.47
C GLU A 43 -5.57 -0.07 7.33
N ALA A 44 -6.32 -0.17 6.22
CA ALA A 44 -6.17 0.72 5.08
C ALA A 44 -6.38 2.20 5.47
N ILE A 45 -5.67 3.11 4.81
CA ILE A 45 -5.85 4.57 4.98
C ILE A 45 -7.15 5.02 4.31
N TYR A 46 -7.41 4.48 3.13
CA TYR A 46 -8.63 4.69 2.37
C TYR A 46 -9.31 3.35 2.12
N ILE A 47 -10.61 3.34 2.25
CA ILE A 47 -11.51 2.27 1.80
C ILE A 47 -12.38 2.81 0.68
N THR A 48 -13.19 1.96 0.09
CA THR A 48 -14.21 2.38 -0.87
C THR A 48 -15.58 2.10 -0.32
N ALA A 49 -16.50 3.02 -0.58
CA ALA A 49 -17.90 2.91 -0.19
C ALA A 49 -18.81 3.20 -1.38
N PRO A 50 -19.95 2.52 -1.49
CA PRO A 50 -20.89 2.74 -2.57
C PRO A 50 -21.67 4.03 -2.40
N ILE A 51 -21.97 4.67 -3.54
CA ILE A 51 -23.06 5.63 -3.67
C ILE A 51 -24.11 4.97 -4.57
N GLY A 52 -25.29 4.73 -4.03
CA GLY A 52 -26.48 4.35 -4.79
C GLY A 52 -27.13 5.58 -5.41
N ILE A 53 -27.46 5.51 -6.69
CA ILE A 53 -28.16 6.55 -7.43
C ILE A 53 -29.45 5.93 -7.98
N ILE A 54 -30.59 6.32 -7.46
CA ILE A 54 -31.89 5.90 -7.95
C ILE A 54 -32.45 6.97 -8.86
N LEU A 55 -32.70 6.60 -10.11
CA LEU A 55 -33.26 7.46 -11.15
C LEU A 55 -34.69 7.06 -11.45
N THR A 56 -35.59 8.04 -11.41
CA THR A 56 -36.96 7.93 -11.92
C THR A 56 -37.19 8.99 -12.99
N ASP A 57 -38.38 9.00 -13.61
CA ASP A 57 -38.72 10.02 -14.59
C ASP A 57 -38.71 11.45 -13.99
N GLU A 58 -39.03 11.61 -12.69
CA GLU A 58 -39.21 12.89 -12.04
C GLU A 58 -38.12 13.23 -10.98
N ASN A 59 -37.50 12.21 -10.39
CA ASN A 59 -36.62 12.39 -9.23
C ASN A 59 -35.31 11.62 -9.39
N ILE A 60 -34.27 12.16 -8.74
CA ILE A 60 -33.02 11.48 -8.49
C ILE A 60 -32.75 11.44 -7.00
N ILE A 61 -32.38 10.26 -6.48
CA ILE A 61 -32.08 10.03 -5.06
C ILE A 61 -30.69 9.44 -4.98
N THR A 62 -29.85 10.00 -4.11
CA THR A 62 -28.54 9.45 -3.78
C THR A 62 -28.54 8.89 -2.38
N ILE A 63 -27.93 7.71 -2.20
CA ILE A 63 -27.87 6.97 -0.94
C ILE A 63 -26.43 6.58 -0.68
N THR A 64 -25.97 6.77 0.54
CA THR A 64 -24.66 6.34 1.01
C THR A 64 -24.73 5.96 2.48
N ALA A 65 -23.99 4.90 2.87
CA ALA A 65 -23.92 4.42 4.24
C ALA A 65 -22.94 5.23 5.11
N VAL A 66 -22.03 5.98 4.48
CA VAL A 66 -20.97 6.72 5.15
C VAL A 66 -20.97 8.18 4.73
N ASP A 67 -20.34 9.00 5.54
CA ASP A 67 -20.11 10.40 5.16
C ASP A 67 -19.24 10.48 3.91
N ASN A 68 -19.78 11.07 2.83
CA ASN A 68 -19.15 11.02 1.52
C ASN A 68 -18.76 12.42 1.02
N PRO A 69 -17.45 12.68 0.87
CA PRO A 69 -16.96 14.00 0.43
C PRO A 69 -17.49 14.44 -0.95
N ILE A 70 -17.87 13.50 -1.81
CA ILE A 70 -18.42 13.82 -3.14
C ILE A 70 -19.83 14.40 -2.99
N ILE A 71 -20.68 13.76 -2.18
CA ILE A 71 -22.03 14.25 -1.92
C ILE A 71 -21.99 15.65 -1.30
N HIS A 72 -21.06 15.89 -0.37
CA HIS A 72 -20.86 17.23 0.20
C HIS A 72 -20.52 18.29 -0.84
N LYS A 73 -19.68 17.96 -1.86
CA LYS A 73 -19.39 18.92 -2.94
C LYS A 73 -20.64 19.38 -3.69
N PHE A 74 -21.61 18.46 -3.91
CA PHE A 74 -22.89 18.82 -4.54
C PHE A 74 -23.77 19.65 -3.60
N LEU A 75 -23.88 19.27 -2.34
CA LEU A 75 -24.67 20.02 -1.34
C LEU A 75 -24.15 21.44 -1.11
N GLU A 76 -22.85 21.62 -1.15
CA GLU A 76 -22.17 22.91 -0.96
C GLU A 76 -22.07 23.75 -2.25
N GLY A 77 -22.59 23.27 -3.37
CA GLY A 77 -22.56 23.97 -4.65
C GLY A 77 -21.15 24.12 -5.24
N ARG A 78 -20.21 23.25 -4.87
CA ARG A 78 -18.80 23.30 -5.35
C ARG A 78 -18.59 22.64 -6.70
N VAL A 79 -19.60 21.98 -7.25
CA VAL A 79 -19.56 21.36 -8.58
C VAL A 79 -19.96 22.40 -9.62
N LYS A 80 -19.07 22.67 -10.55
CA LYS A 80 -19.28 23.68 -11.61
C LYS A 80 -20.41 23.22 -12.56
N HIS A 81 -21.22 24.22 -12.98
CA HIS A 81 -22.33 24.00 -13.93
C HIS A 81 -23.33 22.92 -13.48
N PHE A 82 -23.43 22.68 -12.16
CA PHE A 82 -24.42 21.76 -11.62
C PHE A 82 -25.84 22.29 -11.83
N ASN A 83 -26.69 21.43 -12.45
CA ASN A 83 -28.12 21.69 -12.61
C ASN A 83 -28.90 20.46 -12.12
N SER A 84 -29.64 20.61 -11.03
CA SER A 84 -30.45 19.53 -10.44
C SER A 84 -31.57 19.02 -11.35
N SER A 85 -32.00 19.82 -12.35
CA SER A 85 -33.03 19.42 -13.30
C SER A 85 -32.51 18.51 -14.41
N ASP A 86 -31.21 18.47 -14.65
CA ASP A 86 -30.58 17.55 -15.62
C ASP A 86 -30.03 16.33 -14.88
N HIS A 87 -30.92 15.33 -14.69
CA HIS A 87 -30.57 14.10 -13.99
C HIS A 87 -29.46 13.32 -14.68
N LYS A 88 -29.36 13.39 -16.02
CA LYS A 88 -28.33 12.69 -16.78
C LYS A 88 -26.96 13.32 -16.54
N MET A 89 -26.89 14.65 -16.66
CA MET A 89 -25.69 15.41 -16.38
C MET A 89 -25.24 15.23 -14.92
N PHE A 90 -26.18 15.20 -13.96
CA PHE A 90 -25.85 14.95 -12.56
C PHE A 90 -25.15 13.60 -12.35
N VAL A 91 -25.63 12.51 -12.96
CA VAL A 91 -24.96 11.19 -12.88
C VAL A 91 -23.56 11.25 -13.46
N LEU A 92 -23.38 11.90 -14.60
CA LEU A 92 -22.06 12.04 -15.23
C LEU A 92 -21.12 12.87 -14.35
N GLN A 93 -21.58 14.00 -13.81
CA GLN A 93 -20.79 14.81 -12.88
C GLN A 93 -20.42 14.05 -11.60
N LEU A 94 -21.32 13.19 -11.10
CA LEU A 94 -21.01 12.36 -9.93
C LEU A 94 -19.93 11.33 -10.26
N PHE A 95 -19.95 10.73 -11.44
CA PHE A 95 -18.88 9.85 -11.92
C PHE A 95 -17.57 10.61 -12.09
N GLU A 96 -17.59 11.81 -12.68
CA GLU A 96 -16.42 12.68 -12.84
C GLU A 96 -15.79 12.98 -11.48
N GLN A 97 -16.59 13.45 -10.50
CA GLN A 97 -16.10 13.73 -9.16
C GLN A 97 -15.57 12.49 -8.45
N THR A 98 -16.15 11.30 -8.73
CA THR A 98 -15.65 10.02 -8.22
C THR A 98 -14.25 9.74 -8.75
N VAL A 99 -14.02 9.86 -10.05
CA VAL A 99 -12.70 9.62 -10.65
C VAL A 99 -11.68 10.64 -10.17
N PHE A 100 -12.03 11.92 -10.12
CA PHE A 100 -11.15 12.95 -9.56
C PHE A 100 -10.75 12.68 -8.11
N ARG A 101 -11.69 12.15 -7.31
CA ARG A 101 -11.40 11.76 -5.92
C ARG A 101 -10.43 10.59 -5.85
N PHE A 102 -10.55 9.56 -6.71
CA PHE A 102 -9.58 8.48 -6.82
C PHE A 102 -8.19 9.02 -7.18
N LEU A 103 -8.08 9.85 -8.20
CA LEU A 103 -6.81 10.45 -8.63
C LEU A 103 -6.17 11.31 -7.52
N GLU A 104 -6.97 12.07 -6.78
CA GLU A 104 -6.50 12.84 -5.62
C GLU A 104 -5.93 11.95 -4.52
N CYS A 105 -6.66 10.88 -4.15
CA CYS A 105 -6.24 9.93 -3.15
C CYS A 105 -4.98 9.16 -3.58
N LEU A 106 -4.90 8.75 -4.84
CA LEU A 106 -3.71 8.10 -5.42
C LEU A 106 -2.47 8.99 -5.34
N LYS A 107 -2.60 10.28 -5.67
CA LYS A 107 -1.50 11.25 -5.51
C LYS A 107 -1.05 11.37 -4.06
N LYS A 108 -1.99 11.43 -3.11
CA LYS A 108 -1.67 11.49 -1.67
C LYS A 108 -0.96 10.22 -1.19
N LEU A 109 -1.44 9.04 -1.60
CA LEU A 109 -0.81 7.75 -1.25
C LEU A 109 0.61 7.66 -1.82
N ASN A 110 0.81 8.09 -3.07
CA ASN A 110 2.13 8.07 -3.69
C ASN A 110 3.12 9.03 -3.01
N LEU A 111 2.67 10.23 -2.64
CA LEU A 111 3.50 11.18 -1.87
C LEU A 111 3.88 10.58 -0.50
N LYS A 112 2.91 9.99 0.21
CA LYS A 112 3.16 9.35 1.51
C LYS A 112 4.13 8.18 1.36
N ARG A 113 3.99 7.33 0.33
CA ARG A 113 4.92 6.24 0.04
C ARG A 113 6.34 6.75 -0.16
N ASN A 114 6.53 7.80 -0.96
CA ASN A 114 7.87 8.36 -1.23
C ASN A 114 8.54 8.87 0.06
N LEU A 115 7.79 9.50 0.96
CA LEU A 115 8.31 9.96 2.25
C LEU A 115 8.76 8.78 3.13
N ILE A 116 7.92 7.73 3.22
CA ILE A 116 8.24 6.53 3.99
C ILE A 116 9.47 5.81 3.40
N GLU A 117 9.56 5.72 2.07
CA GLU A 117 10.70 5.11 1.39
C GLU A 117 12.02 5.80 1.75
N GLN A 118 12.05 7.15 1.80
CA GLN A 118 13.22 7.89 2.25
C GLN A 118 13.60 7.60 3.71
N GLU A 119 12.61 7.46 4.59
CA GLU A 119 12.83 7.13 5.99
C GLU A 119 13.34 5.70 6.19
N LEU A 120 12.89 4.73 5.37
CA LEU A 120 13.35 3.34 5.42
C LEU A 120 14.85 3.18 5.18
N TYR A 121 15.45 4.00 4.33
CA TYR A 121 16.90 3.97 4.07
C TYR A 121 17.71 4.49 5.26
N THR A 122 17.11 5.28 6.15
CA THR A 122 17.80 5.90 7.30
C THR A 122 17.54 5.20 8.63
N SER A 123 16.38 4.55 8.77
CA SER A 123 15.99 3.87 10.02
C SER A 123 15.16 2.62 9.72
N SER A 124 15.68 1.46 10.11
CA SER A 124 14.95 0.17 9.98
C SER A 124 13.92 0.02 11.10
N ARG A 125 12.76 0.64 10.97
CA ARG A 125 11.68 0.55 11.96
C ARG A 125 10.48 -0.21 11.40
N ASN A 126 9.84 -1.01 12.26
CA ASN A 126 8.62 -1.76 11.89
C ASN A 126 7.43 -0.83 11.58
N LYS A 127 7.46 0.41 12.05
CA LYS A 127 6.39 1.38 11.85
C LYS A 127 6.26 1.79 10.38
N GLU A 128 7.37 2.06 9.72
CA GLU A 128 7.41 2.44 8.31
C GLU A 128 6.86 1.31 7.43
N LEU A 129 7.19 0.07 7.75
CA LEU A 129 6.65 -1.11 7.06
C LEU A 129 5.13 -1.23 7.26
N GLN A 130 4.61 -0.99 8.46
CA GLN A 130 3.18 -0.97 8.72
C GLN A 130 2.46 0.10 7.89
N GLU A 131 3.04 1.30 7.78
CA GLU A 131 2.47 2.37 6.96
C GLU A 131 2.45 2.02 5.46
N LEU A 132 3.48 1.32 4.94
CA LEU A 132 3.47 0.80 3.55
C LEU A 132 2.37 -0.23 3.34
N LEU A 133 2.15 -1.15 4.29
CA LEU A 133 1.06 -2.13 4.24
C LEU A 133 -0.32 -1.46 4.25
N ARG A 134 -0.49 -0.36 4.97
CA ARG A 134 -1.73 0.44 4.97
C ARG A 134 -1.99 1.08 3.60
N ILE A 135 -0.92 1.55 2.94
CA ILE A 135 -1.00 2.06 1.57
C ILE A 135 -1.38 0.94 0.61
N GLU A 136 -0.75 -0.23 0.72
CA GLU A 136 -1.04 -1.40 -0.11
C GLU A 136 -2.51 -1.81 -0.03
N LYS A 137 -3.05 -1.94 1.19
CA LYS A 137 -4.47 -2.23 1.40
C LYS A 137 -5.39 -1.21 0.74
N SER A 138 -5.04 0.08 0.82
CA SER A 138 -5.82 1.14 0.16
C SER A 138 -5.79 1.01 -1.38
N LEU A 139 -4.63 0.67 -1.95
CA LEU A 139 -4.48 0.44 -3.38
C LEU A 139 -5.28 -0.77 -3.86
N VAL A 140 -5.35 -1.85 -3.05
CA VAL A 140 -6.18 -3.03 -3.35
C VAL A 140 -7.66 -2.64 -3.44
N TYR A 141 -8.18 -1.84 -2.49
CA TYR A 141 -9.55 -1.32 -2.58
C TYR A 141 -9.75 -0.50 -3.85
N PHE A 142 -8.78 0.36 -4.21
CA PHE A 142 -8.88 1.21 -5.39
C PHE A 142 -8.88 0.40 -6.69
N VAL A 143 -7.99 -0.58 -6.84
CA VAL A 143 -7.95 -1.45 -8.03
C VAL A 143 -9.29 -2.17 -8.22
N ASN A 144 -9.83 -2.76 -7.14
CA ASN A 144 -11.10 -3.49 -7.20
C ASN A 144 -12.28 -2.57 -7.58
N SER A 145 -12.36 -1.40 -6.95
CA SER A 145 -13.45 -0.47 -7.18
C SER A 145 -13.35 0.25 -8.52
N LEU A 146 -12.16 0.68 -8.94
CA LEU A 146 -11.96 1.28 -10.26
C LEU A 146 -12.24 0.30 -11.39
N SER A 147 -11.87 -0.98 -11.23
CA SER A 147 -12.17 -2.04 -12.20
C SER A 147 -13.68 -2.28 -12.30
N SER A 148 -14.39 -2.37 -11.17
CA SER A 148 -15.85 -2.54 -11.20
C SER A 148 -16.58 -1.31 -11.73
N ASN A 149 -16.10 -0.09 -11.40
CA ASN A 149 -16.61 1.17 -11.95
C ASN A 149 -16.40 1.26 -13.47
N GLU A 150 -15.27 0.77 -13.98
CA GLU A 150 -14.99 0.73 -15.41
C GLU A 150 -15.97 -0.17 -16.13
N LEU A 151 -16.16 -1.40 -15.63
CA LEU A 151 -17.13 -2.36 -16.19
C LEU A 151 -18.57 -1.81 -16.17
N LEU A 152 -18.95 -1.13 -15.08
CA LEU A 152 -20.23 -0.44 -14.97
C LEU A 152 -20.40 0.59 -16.09
N LYS A 153 -19.45 1.52 -16.24
CA LYS A 153 -19.50 2.61 -17.23
C LYS A 153 -19.51 2.06 -18.66
N MET A 154 -18.69 1.07 -18.96
CA MET A 154 -18.67 0.43 -20.28
C MET A 154 -20.00 -0.25 -20.60
N LYS A 155 -20.61 -0.93 -19.62
CA LYS A 155 -21.93 -1.55 -19.78
C LYS A 155 -23.02 -0.49 -19.98
N MET A 156 -22.97 0.61 -19.23
CA MET A 156 -23.89 1.75 -19.37
C MET A 156 -23.77 2.41 -20.74
N LYS A 157 -22.55 2.63 -21.25
CA LYS A 157 -22.29 3.18 -22.60
C LYS A 157 -22.88 2.28 -23.67
N ARG A 158 -22.67 0.97 -23.57
CA ARG A 158 -23.17 -0.02 -24.54
C ARG A 158 -24.69 -0.06 -24.59
N THR A 159 -25.34 -0.01 -23.44
CA THR A 159 -26.82 -0.12 -23.35
C THR A 159 -27.52 1.23 -23.46
N ASP A 160 -26.78 2.33 -23.56
CA ASP A 160 -27.30 3.70 -23.50
C ASP A 160 -28.29 3.90 -22.32
N LEU A 161 -27.88 3.43 -21.13
CA LEU A 161 -28.72 3.43 -19.93
C LEU A 161 -29.28 4.82 -19.60
N LEU A 162 -28.46 5.86 -19.80
CA LEU A 162 -28.83 7.25 -19.53
C LEU A 162 -29.59 7.91 -20.69
N THR A 163 -29.68 7.24 -21.84
CA THR A 163 -30.32 7.79 -23.05
C THR A 163 -29.69 9.12 -23.45
N ILE A 164 -28.36 9.17 -23.50
CA ILE A 164 -27.59 10.36 -23.86
C ILE A 164 -27.11 10.35 -25.31
N ARG A 165 -27.37 9.28 -26.04
CA ARG A 165 -26.98 9.16 -27.47
C ARG A 165 -27.52 10.31 -28.29
N GLY A 166 -26.62 10.99 -29.01
CA GLY A 166 -26.94 12.20 -29.77
C GLY A 166 -26.89 13.51 -28.95
N MET A 167 -26.51 13.44 -27.67
CA MET A 167 -26.26 14.61 -26.80
C MET A 167 -24.75 14.83 -26.70
N GLU A 168 -24.14 15.55 -27.64
CA GLU A 168 -22.70 15.70 -27.80
C GLU A 168 -21.97 15.99 -26.46
N ALA A 169 -22.40 17.01 -25.71
CA ALA A 169 -21.77 17.37 -24.45
C ALA A 169 -21.83 16.27 -23.37
N HIS A 170 -22.87 15.41 -23.36
CA HIS A 170 -22.99 14.30 -22.42
C HIS A 170 -22.15 13.11 -22.85
N GLU A 171 -22.12 12.84 -24.16
CA GLU A 171 -21.32 11.75 -24.73
C GLU A 171 -19.83 12.02 -24.54
N ASP A 172 -19.37 13.24 -24.85
CA ASP A 172 -17.98 13.65 -24.67
C ASP A 172 -17.56 13.56 -23.20
N LEU A 173 -18.36 14.12 -22.28
CA LEU A 173 -18.06 14.02 -20.85
C LEU A 173 -18.02 12.56 -20.39
N PHE A 174 -18.92 11.71 -20.87
CA PHE A 174 -18.94 10.29 -20.48
C PHE A 174 -17.71 9.53 -21.01
N GLU A 175 -17.23 9.88 -22.20
CA GLU A 175 -16.01 9.33 -22.77
C GLU A 175 -14.76 9.72 -21.94
N ASP A 176 -14.64 11.01 -21.62
CA ASP A 176 -13.58 11.51 -20.76
C ASP A 176 -13.56 10.81 -19.41
N ILE A 177 -14.73 10.63 -18.77
CA ILE A 177 -14.85 9.90 -17.50
C ILE A 177 -14.37 8.44 -17.61
N ILE A 178 -14.63 7.77 -18.71
CA ILE A 178 -14.17 6.39 -18.94
C ILE A 178 -12.63 6.38 -19.07
N ILE A 179 -12.08 7.30 -19.85
CA ILE A 179 -10.62 7.44 -20.04
C ILE A 179 -9.93 7.72 -18.70
N ASP A 180 -10.44 8.70 -17.96
CA ASP A 180 -9.87 9.07 -16.66
C ASP A 180 -9.97 7.92 -15.63
N ASN A 181 -11.05 7.14 -15.68
CA ASN A 181 -11.18 5.95 -14.82
C ASN A 181 -10.15 4.88 -15.17
N SER A 182 -9.94 4.61 -16.47
CA SER A 182 -8.90 3.68 -16.92
C SER A 182 -7.51 4.17 -16.51
N GLN A 183 -7.24 5.47 -16.62
CA GLN A 183 -5.99 6.07 -16.14
C GLN A 183 -5.80 5.88 -14.64
N ALA A 184 -6.84 6.12 -13.83
CA ALA A 184 -6.79 5.92 -12.39
C ALA A 184 -6.54 4.44 -12.02
N LEU A 185 -7.15 3.50 -12.75
CA LEU A 185 -6.93 2.07 -12.57
C LEU A 185 -5.48 1.67 -12.91
N GLU A 186 -4.95 2.16 -14.02
CA GLU A 186 -3.56 1.92 -14.42
C GLU A 186 -2.59 2.48 -13.37
N MET A 187 -2.80 3.73 -12.92
CA MET A 187 -2.00 4.33 -11.86
C MET A 187 -2.04 3.50 -10.57
N SER A 188 -3.21 2.97 -10.18
CA SER A 188 -3.34 2.11 -9.00
C SER A 188 -2.51 0.84 -9.14
N ASN A 189 -2.55 0.17 -10.29
CA ASN A 189 -1.76 -1.01 -10.59
C ASN A 189 -0.25 -0.71 -10.57
N VAL A 190 0.17 0.38 -11.20
CA VAL A 190 1.57 0.81 -11.21
C VAL A 190 2.06 1.09 -9.79
N TYR A 191 1.28 1.80 -8.98
CA TYR A 191 1.68 2.10 -7.60
C TYR A 191 1.73 0.85 -6.72
N THR A 192 0.83 -0.12 -6.92
CA THR A 192 0.88 -1.42 -6.25
C THR A 192 2.17 -2.17 -6.60
N ASN A 193 2.53 -2.23 -7.88
CA ASN A 193 3.75 -2.91 -8.33
C ASN A 193 5.02 -2.24 -7.79
N ILE A 194 5.08 -0.91 -7.80
CA ILE A 194 6.21 -0.17 -7.23
C ILE A 194 6.32 -0.45 -5.72
N LEU A 195 5.20 -0.44 -5.01
CA LEU A 195 5.18 -0.69 -3.57
C LEU A 195 5.67 -2.10 -3.24
N SER A 196 5.19 -3.12 -3.95
CA SER A 196 5.66 -4.51 -3.79
C SER A 196 7.16 -4.62 -4.04
N GLY A 197 7.68 -4.02 -5.10
CA GLY A 197 9.12 -3.98 -5.39
C GLY A 197 9.92 -3.25 -4.29
N THR A 198 9.39 -2.16 -3.74
CA THR A 198 10.01 -1.45 -2.61
C THR A 198 10.09 -2.34 -1.36
N MET A 199 9.02 -3.09 -1.05
CA MET A 199 8.99 -4.01 0.09
C MET A 199 9.96 -5.18 -0.07
N GLU A 200 10.08 -5.75 -1.26
CA GLU A 200 11.06 -6.81 -1.58
C GLU A 200 12.50 -6.30 -1.46
N ALA A 201 12.77 -5.12 -2.00
CA ALA A 201 14.09 -4.48 -1.86
C ALA A 201 14.44 -4.22 -0.40
N TYR A 202 13.48 -3.75 0.40
CA TYR A 202 13.67 -3.52 1.83
C TYR A 202 13.96 -4.83 2.58
N ALA A 203 13.21 -5.90 2.32
CA ALA A 203 13.47 -7.22 2.92
C ALA A 203 14.89 -7.71 2.59
N SER A 204 15.35 -7.50 1.37
CA SER A 204 16.72 -7.82 0.94
C SER A 204 17.78 -7.00 1.71
N ILE A 205 17.55 -5.69 1.89
CA ILE A 205 18.46 -4.80 2.65
C ILE A 205 18.54 -5.25 4.11
N VAL A 206 17.41 -5.56 4.75
CA VAL A 206 17.36 -6.06 6.12
C VAL A 206 18.14 -7.38 6.26
N SER A 207 17.94 -8.30 5.32
CA SER A 207 18.67 -9.57 5.27
C SER A 207 20.20 -9.36 5.14
N ASN A 208 20.63 -8.48 4.26
CA ASN A 208 22.05 -8.14 4.10
C ASN A 208 22.65 -7.50 5.35
N ASN A 209 21.91 -6.60 6.00
CA ASN A 209 22.35 -5.99 7.24
C ASN A 209 22.51 -7.04 8.36
N LEU A 210 21.53 -7.95 8.48
CA LEU A 210 21.59 -9.05 9.44
C LEU A 210 22.80 -9.95 9.17
N ASN A 211 23.05 -10.33 7.93
CA ASN A 211 24.22 -11.11 7.53
C ASN A 211 25.53 -10.41 7.89
N SER A 212 25.62 -9.10 7.69
CA SER A 212 26.78 -8.29 8.07
C SER A 212 27.01 -8.30 9.59
N VAL A 213 25.95 -8.21 10.39
CA VAL A 213 26.04 -8.28 11.87
C VAL A 213 26.49 -9.66 12.31
N ILE A 214 25.89 -10.74 11.75
CA ILE A 214 26.27 -12.12 12.05
C ILE A 214 27.75 -12.35 11.70
N GLN A 215 28.21 -11.90 10.52
CA GLN A 215 29.58 -12.01 10.07
C GLN A 215 30.54 -11.32 11.06
N ARG A 216 30.25 -10.08 11.48
CA ARG A 216 31.06 -9.36 12.47
C ARG A 216 31.12 -10.11 13.81
N LEU A 217 29.97 -10.61 14.28
CA LEU A 217 29.88 -11.36 15.52
C LEU A 217 30.73 -12.66 15.45
N THR A 218 30.61 -13.39 14.31
CA THR A 218 31.37 -14.61 14.04
C THR A 218 32.87 -14.34 14.06
N ILE A 219 33.32 -13.26 13.42
CA ILE A 219 34.73 -12.87 13.40
C ILE A 219 35.25 -12.58 14.82
N ILE A 220 34.49 -11.78 15.61
CA ILE A 220 34.82 -11.47 17.01
C ILE A 220 34.94 -12.78 17.81
N THR A 221 33.98 -13.69 17.66
CA THR A 221 33.98 -14.98 18.36
C THR A 221 35.21 -15.81 18.01
N ILE A 222 35.56 -15.94 16.72
CA ILE A 222 36.73 -16.71 16.28
C ILE A 222 38.05 -16.09 16.86
N VAL A 223 38.17 -14.77 16.81
CA VAL A 223 39.34 -14.05 17.34
C VAL A 223 39.50 -14.25 18.83
N LEU A 224 38.40 -14.25 19.60
CA LEU A 224 38.41 -14.49 21.04
C LEU A 224 38.61 -15.97 21.39
N MET A 225 38.14 -16.88 20.57
CA MET A 225 38.22 -18.33 20.80
C MET A 225 39.66 -18.84 20.74
N ALA A 226 40.50 -18.27 19.86
CA ALA A 226 41.87 -18.72 19.68
C ALA A 226 42.75 -18.55 20.93
N PRO A 227 42.84 -17.37 21.56
CA PRO A 227 43.53 -17.20 22.86
C PRO A 227 42.95 -18.08 23.97
N THR A 228 41.60 -18.19 24.00
CA THR A 228 40.91 -19.00 25.01
C THR A 228 41.30 -20.48 24.93
N LEU A 229 41.38 -21.03 23.71
CA LEU A 229 41.80 -22.42 23.47
C LEU A 229 43.23 -22.67 23.98
N ILE A 230 44.15 -21.75 23.65
CA ILE A 230 45.55 -21.85 24.09
C ILE A 230 45.62 -21.80 25.62
N ALA A 231 44.96 -20.81 26.25
CA ALA A 231 44.93 -20.68 27.69
C ALA A 231 44.32 -21.88 28.40
N SER A 232 43.22 -22.47 27.80
CA SER A 232 42.59 -23.66 28.32
C SER A 232 43.49 -24.90 28.29
N LEU A 233 44.26 -25.11 27.22
CA LEU A 233 45.21 -26.21 27.09
C LEU A 233 46.33 -26.09 28.17
N PHE A 234 46.85 -24.90 28.42
CA PHE A 234 47.86 -24.67 29.46
C PHE A 234 47.28 -24.65 30.88
N GLY A 235 45.97 -24.49 31.05
CA GLY A 235 45.25 -24.58 32.31
C GLY A 235 44.95 -26.00 32.78
N MET A 236 45.20 -27.03 31.92
CA MET A 236 44.99 -28.42 32.28
C MET A 236 45.95 -28.92 33.35
N ASN A 237 45.49 -29.83 34.24
CA ASN A 237 46.28 -30.46 35.30
C ASN A 237 47.11 -31.67 34.77
N VAL A 238 47.78 -31.50 33.63
CA VAL A 238 48.71 -32.47 33.02
C VAL A 238 50.13 -31.93 33.04
N PRO A 239 51.15 -32.79 33.16
CA PRO A 239 52.55 -32.36 33.13
C PRO A 239 52.90 -31.80 31.75
N LEU A 240 52.96 -30.49 31.66
CA LEU A 240 53.41 -29.77 30.46
C LEU A 240 54.86 -29.36 30.62
N PRO A 241 55.67 -29.47 29.53
CA PRO A 241 57.08 -29.08 29.60
C PRO A 241 57.17 -27.58 29.85
N GLY A 242 57.96 -27.20 30.92
CA GLY A 242 58.24 -25.83 31.29
C GLY A 242 57.14 -25.11 32.14
N LYS A 243 56.15 -25.82 32.67
CA LYS A 243 55.01 -25.28 33.45
C LYS A 243 55.43 -24.43 34.63
N ASP A 244 56.54 -24.77 35.28
CA ASP A 244 57.02 -24.08 36.46
C ASP A 244 57.89 -22.85 36.18
N SER A 245 58.13 -22.52 34.92
CA SER A 245 58.94 -21.36 34.53
C SER A 245 58.08 -20.11 34.34
N PRO A 246 58.41 -18.97 34.95
CA PRO A 246 57.70 -17.71 34.69
C PRO A 246 57.75 -17.27 33.23
N ALA A 247 58.81 -17.64 32.49
CA ALA A 247 58.92 -17.35 31.06
C ALA A 247 57.82 -18.02 30.21
N MET A 248 57.33 -19.17 30.67
CA MET A 248 56.26 -19.90 29.99
C MET A 248 54.92 -19.14 30.01
N PHE A 249 54.60 -18.46 31.10
CA PHE A 249 53.42 -17.61 31.24
C PHE A 249 53.40 -16.51 30.19
N TYR A 250 54.52 -15.76 30.06
CA TYR A 250 54.63 -14.70 29.06
C TYR A 250 54.64 -15.26 27.63
N GLY A 251 55.24 -16.43 27.44
CA GLY A 251 55.23 -17.15 26.16
C GLY A 251 53.85 -17.51 25.68
N VAL A 252 52.98 -18.05 26.56
CA VAL A 252 51.59 -18.39 26.27
C VAL A 252 50.77 -17.16 25.86
N ILE A 253 50.95 -16.04 26.58
CA ILE A 253 50.29 -14.78 26.27
C ILE A 253 50.74 -14.28 24.88
N LEU A 254 52.04 -14.27 24.63
CA LEU A 254 52.61 -13.81 23.37
C LEU A 254 52.07 -14.64 22.18
N ILE A 255 52.10 -15.97 22.30
CA ILE A 255 51.58 -16.91 21.25
C ILE A 255 50.10 -16.68 21.04
N SER A 256 49.29 -16.50 22.10
CA SER A 256 47.86 -16.24 22.01
C SER A 256 47.56 -14.95 21.26
N ILE A 257 48.28 -13.86 21.54
CA ILE A 257 48.14 -12.60 20.82
C ILE A 257 48.54 -12.74 19.34
N LEU A 258 49.67 -13.39 19.09
CA LEU A 258 50.22 -13.59 17.75
C LEU A 258 49.29 -14.42 16.90
N PHE A 259 48.64 -15.44 17.44
CA PHE A 259 47.66 -16.29 16.78
C PHE A 259 46.37 -15.50 16.47
N GLY A 260 45.90 -14.67 17.41
CA GLY A 260 44.74 -13.77 17.15
C GLY A 260 45.02 -12.76 16.03
N VAL A 261 46.20 -12.14 16.01
CA VAL A 261 46.61 -11.22 14.94
C VAL A 261 46.72 -11.94 13.59
N LEU A 262 47.23 -13.17 13.58
CA LEU A 262 47.36 -13.97 12.37
C LEU A 262 46.00 -14.35 11.78
N ILE A 263 45.03 -14.65 12.63
CA ILE A 263 43.61 -14.87 12.20
C ILE A 263 43.04 -13.60 11.57
N ILE A 264 43.17 -12.45 12.23
CA ILE A 264 42.67 -11.18 11.70
C ILE A 264 43.32 -10.85 10.37
N TRP A 265 44.63 -11.03 10.24
CA TRP A 265 45.36 -10.82 8.99
C TRP A 265 44.90 -11.75 7.88
N SER A 266 44.67 -13.04 8.18
CA SER A 266 44.18 -14.03 7.25
C SER A 266 42.78 -13.70 6.74
N LEU A 267 41.86 -13.29 7.65
CA LEU A 267 40.49 -12.89 7.31
C LEU A 267 40.46 -11.62 6.46
N LYS A 268 41.29 -10.63 6.78
CA LYS A 268 41.43 -9.41 5.98
C LYS A 268 42.01 -9.69 4.59
N ARG A 269 42.96 -10.61 4.46
CA ARG A 269 43.53 -11.02 3.15
C ARG A 269 42.50 -11.71 2.27
N ARG A 270 41.54 -12.43 2.86
CA ARG A 270 40.44 -13.11 2.13
C ARG A 270 39.24 -12.19 1.85
N LYS A 271 39.35 -10.90 2.15
CA LYS A 271 38.25 -9.92 1.99
C LYS A 271 36.97 -10.34 2.72
N ILE A 272 37.09 -11.03 3.84
CA ILE A 272 35.97 -11.43 4.71
C ILE A 272 35.71 -10.33 5.75
N LEU A 273 36.69 -9.47 5.96
CA LEU A 273 36.65 -8.26 6.80
C LEU A 273 36.57 -7.01 5.94
#